data_9fdc4b16be1b306e8fcd7835b5e73f69
#
_entry.id   9fdc4b16be1b306e8fcd7835b5e73f69
#
_cell.length_a   1.000
_cell.length_b   1.000
_cell.length_c   1.000
_cell.angle_alpha   90.00
_cell.angle_beta   90.00
_cell.angle_gamma   90.00
#
_symmetry.space_group_name_H-M   'P 1'
#
loop_
_entity.id
_entity.type
_entity.pdbx_description
1 polymer ?
#
loop_
_entity_poly.entity_id
_entity_poly.type
_entity_poly.pdbx_seq_one_letter_code
_entity_poly.pdbx_strand_id
1 'polypeptide(L)'
;VVLTADIDLGGESSPWSPIGSSSASFAGTFDGGHHVVSGLYIASGSSVGLFGDVNGGEIRGLTVRGEVSGSSNVAGIVGKLTAGTVTECGNEASVSGSMIVGGVVGSVNGTCTVSRSYNSGAVSGTTGYIGGVTGQHWRAGTVEDCYNAGTVSGPATVGGVVGGHKAASPVLSRCYNAGTVVDTAGNSNNIDAVIGASRGTNTDCYYISGTGTSSKSGVTEADTLTAAELGSAFKADADGLNGGLPVLTWQERTPDLIIGSYEAFKSFADSVNDGETYAGKLVRLGCNVYLGGSANAWSPIGSASSPFKGVFDGGYHVVSGLYIASGSSIGLFGDVNGGEIRNLVVRGEVSGSANAAGIVGKLNAGKVTNCGNEADVSGGSCVGGVVGYVNGDCTISGCYNRGAVSGTTGYIGGVTGQHWRAGTVEDCYNAGTVSGPATVGGVVGGHKAASPVLARCLGAGTVVDTAGNSNNIDAVIGASRGTNTDCYYLSGVGTSSKSGITELSAVTAAILGSAFADGESGVCLAWESGISTDAPSRPAFVE
;
A
#
# COMPACT_ATOMS: atom_id res chain seq x y z
N VAL A 1 -1.70 -15.00 -22.46
CA VAL A 1 -1.45 -13.58 -22.76
C VAL A 1 -1.18 -12.86 -21.45
N VAL A 2 -0.16 -12.00 -21.41
CA VAL A 2 0.17 -11.20 -20.23
C VAL A 2 0.18 -9.73 -20.66
N LEU A 3 -0.48 -8.84 -19.88
CA LEU A 3 -0.30 -7.39 -20.06
C LEU A 3 1.01 -6.96 -19.38
N THR A 4 1.69 -6.01 -19.98
CA THR A 4 2.94 -5.43 -19.47
C THR A 4 2.84 -3.92 -19.26
N ALA A 5 1.67 -3.34 -19.51
CA ALA A 5 1.36 -1.94 -19.30
C ALA A 5 -0.16 -1.73 -19.25
N ASP A 6 -0.59 -0.60 -18.73
CA ASP A 6 -1.97 -0.14 -18.83
C ASP A 6 -2.39 0.10 -20.28
N ILE A 7 -3.66 -0.15 -20.60
CA ILE A 7 -4.22 0.01 -21.93
C ILE A 7 -5.40 0.99 -21.88
N ASP A 8 -5.42 1.96 -22.79
CA ASP A 8 -6.58 2.80 -23.05
C ASP A 8 -7.27 2.37 -24.35
N LEU A 9 -8.54 1.98 -24.27
CA LEU A 9 -9.35 1.53 -25.40
C LEU A 9 -10.04 2.68 -26.15
N GLY A 10 -9.94 3.92 -25.67
CA GLY A 10 -10.44 5.13 -26.35
C GLY A 10 -11.91 5.46 -26.08
N GLY A 11 -12.62 4.74 -25.24
CA GLY A 11 -13.98 5.06 -24.82
C GLY A 11 -15.01 5.00 -25.96
N GLU A 12 -16.02 5.88 -25.91
CA GLU A 12 -17.14 5.94 -26.88
C GLU A 12 -16.67 6.10 -28.33
N SER A 13 -15.55 6.76 -28.56
CA SER A 13 -14.99 6.93 -29.90
C SER A 13 -14.44 5.64 -30.51
N SER A 14 -14.25 4.58 -29.70
CA SER A 14 -13.70 3.29 -30.10
C SER A 14 -14.47 2.14 -29.42
N PRO A 15 -15.73 1.87 -29.80
CA PRO A 15 -16.54 0.83 -29.15
C PRO A 15 -15.86 -0.53 -29.18
N TRP A 16 -15.84 -1.18 -28.01
CA TRP A 16 -15.17 -2.46 -27.84
C TRP A 16 -16.03 -3.65 -28.29
N SER A 17 -15.44 -4.60 -28.99
CA SER A 17 -16.02 -5.90 -29.26
C SER A 17 -15.47 -6.92 -28.24
N PRO A 18 -16.32 -7.57 -27.43
CA PRO A 18 -15.88 -8.49 -26.40
C PRO A 18 -14.99 -9.63 -26.91
N ILE A 19 -13.95 -9.96 -26.14
CA ILE A 19 -13.12 -11.14 -26.42
C ILE A 19 -13.90 -12.41 -26.11
N GLY A 20 -14.07 -13.27 -27.11
CA GLY A 20 -14.83 -14.51 -26.98
C GLY A 20 -16.34 -14.32 -27.16
N SER A 21 -16.94 -15.30 -27.82
CA SER A 21 -18.39 -15.34 -28.10
C SER A 21 -18.94 -16.74 -27.83
N SER A 22 -20.27 -16.92 -27.93
CA SER A 22 -20.92 -18.23 -27.75
C SER A 22 -20.44 -19.30 -28.74
N SER A 23 -19.98 -18.91 -29.92
CA SER A 23 -19.41 -19.80 -30.96
C SER A 23 -17.89 -19.96 -30.89
N ALA A 24 -17.19 -19.05 -30.24
CA ALA A 24 -15.73 -19.03 -30.11
C ALA A 24 -15.35 -18.45 -28.73
N SER A 25 -15.63 -19.20 -27.67
CA SER A 25 -15.37 -18.76 -26.29
C SER A 25 -13.87 -18.69 -26.00
N PHE A 26 -13.50 -17.77 -25.12
CA PHE A 26 -12.13 -17.70 -24.62
C PHE A 26 -11.86 -18.88 -23.67
N ALA A 27 -10.75 -19.60 -23.90
CA ALA A 27 -10.38 -20.80 -23.14
C ALA A 27 -8.90 -20.76 -22.66
N GLY A 28 -8.18 -19.67 -22.91
CA GLY A 28 -6.79 -19.50 -22.51
C GLY A 28 -6.63 -18.82 -21.17
N THR A 29 -5.39 -18.52 -20.80
CA THR A 29 -5.04 -17.67 -19.66
C THR A 29 -4.79 -16.24 -20.13
N PHE A 30 -5.49 -15.30 -19.50
CA PHE A 30 -5.22 -13.87 -19.62
C PHE A 30 -4.79 -13.33 -18.26
N ASP A 31 -3.55 -12.89 -18.18
CA ASP A 31 -2.95 -12.29 -17.00
C ASP A 31 -2.83 -10.78 -17.23
N GLY A 32 -3.60 -10.01 -16.49
CA GLY A 32 -3.57 -8.56 -16.57
C GLY A 32 -2.33 -7.93 -15.91
N GLY A 33 -1.50 -8.70 -15.18
CA GLY A 33 -0.31 -8.16 -14.49
C GLY A 33 -0.62 -7.04 -13.50
N HIS A 34 -1.86 -6.99 -12.99
CA HIS A 34 -2.43 -5.91 -12.18
C HIS A 34 -2.53 -4.56 -12.91
N HIS A 35 -2.43 -4.56 -14.24
CA HIS A 35 -2.63 -3.36 -15.07
C HIS A 35 -4.10 -3.01 -15.24
N VAL A 36 -4.33 -1.75 -15.62
CA VAL A 36 -5.66 -1.17 -15.85
C VAL A 36 -5.97 -1.15 -17.36
N VAL A 37 -7.13 -1.66 -17.73
CA VAL A 37 -7.74 -1.44 -19.05
C VAL A 37 -8.81 -0.36 -18.89
N SER A 38 -8.53 0.84 -19.37
CA SER A 38 -9.41 2.00 -19.32
C SER A 38 -10.11 2.24 -20.65
N GLY A 39 -11.14 3.12 -20.64
CA GLY A 39 -11.86 3.47 -21.86
C GLY A 39 -12.66 2.31 -22.46
N LEU A 40 -13.00 1.28 -21.68
CA LEU A 40 -13.93 0.25 -22.17
C LEU A 40 -15.30 0.88 -22.44
N TYR A 41 -15.80 0.74 -23.66
CA TYR A 41 -17.13 1.21 -24.02
C TYR A 41 -17.88 0.16 -24.83
N ILE A 42 -19.01 -0.30 -24.30
CA ILE A 42 -19.95 -1.23 -24.96
C ILE A 42 -21.36 -0.68 -24.79
N ALA A 43 -22.03 -0.35 -25.88
CA ALA A 43 -23.35 0.29 -25.85
C ALA A 43 -24.51 -0.71 -25.91
N SER A 44 -24.31 -1.96 -26.36
CA SER A 44 -25.37 -2.96 -26.51
C SER A 44 -24.80 -4.37 -26.73
N GLY A 45 -25.65 -5.37 -26.58
CA GLY A 45 -25.27 -6.76 -26.83
C GLY A 45 -25.73 -7.69 -25.72
N SER A 46 -25.40 -8.96 -25.86
CA SER A 46 -25.64 -10.02 -24.88
C SER A 46 -24.32 -10.78 -24.65
N SER A 47 -24.09 -11.21 -23.45
CA SER A 47 -22.78 -11.72 -22.99
C SER A 47 -21.67 -10.72 -23.30
N VAL A 48 -21.70 -9.57 -22.65
CA VAL A 48 -20.80 -8.44 -22.91
C VAL A 48 -20.02 -8.03 -21.65
N GLY A 49 -18.79 -7.65 -21.90
CA GLY A 49 -17.77 -7.19 -20.97
C GLY A 49 -16.45 -7.04 -21.74
N LEU A 50 -15.32 -6.87 -21.07
CA LEU A 50 -14.03 -6.97 -21.74
C LEU A 50 -13.92 -8.34 -22.45
N PHE A 51 -14.39 -9.41 -21.76
CA PHE A 51 -14.62 -10.73 -22.30
C PHE A 51 -16.13 -11.00 -22.40
N GLY A 52 -16.57 -11.58 -23.53
CA GLY A 52 -17.96 -11.97 -23.73
C GLY A 52 -18.27 -13.32 -23.10
N ASP A 53 -17.87 -14.41 -23.75
CA ASP A 53 -17.99 -15.79 -23.27
C ASP A 53 -16.62 -16.39 -22.93
N VAL A 54 -16.48 -16.89 -21.69
CA VAL A 54 -15.30 -17.63 -21.23
C VAL A 54 -15.71 -19.07 -20.89
N ASN A 55 -15.01 -20.06 -21.45
CA ASN A 55 -15.28 -21.47 -21.24
C ASN A 55 -13.97 -22.27 -21.14
N GLY A 56 -13.54 -22.56 -19.93
CA GLY A 56 -12.26 -23.19 -19.62
C GLY A 56 -11.09 -22.23 -19.50
N GLY A 57 -11.34 -20.92 -19.57
CA GLY A 57 -10.31 -19.89 -19.46
C GLY A 57 -10.04 -19.41 -18.03
N GLU A 58 -8.89 -18.78 -17.84
CA GLU A 58 -8.48 -18.08 -16.63
C GLU A 58 -8.28 -16.59 -16.94
N ILE A 59 -8.94 -15.73 -16.19
CA ILE A 59 -8.77 -14.26 -16.23
C ILE A 59 -8.28 -13.83 -14.87
N ARG A 60 -7.13 -13.15 -14.79
CA ARG A 60 -6.58 -12.72 -13.51
C ARG A 60 -5.83 -11.40 -13.57
N GLY A 61 -5.68 -10.77 -12.39
CA GLY A 61 -4.83 -9.60 -12.19
C GLY A 61 -5.20 -8.42 -13.09
N LEU A 62 -6.48 -8.06 -13.22
CA LEU A 62 -6.96 -7.07 -14.18
C LEU A 62 -7.92 -6.08 -13.53
N THR A 63 -7.74 -4.79 -13.76
CA THR A 63 -8.74 -3.77 -13.43
C THR A 63 -9.31 -3.14 -14.69
N VAL A 64 -10.65 -2.97 -14.75
CA VAL A 64 -11.36 -2.42 -15.91
C VAL A 64 -12.07 -1.13 -15.54
N ARG A 65 -11.96 -0.10 -16.40
CA ARG A 65 -12.62 1.22 -16.28
C ARG A 65 -13.37 1.56 -17.56
N GLY A 66 -14.54 2.19 -17.43
CA GLY A 66 -15.33 2.64 -18.58
C GLY A 66 -16.83 2.48 -18.38
N GLU A 67 -17.54 2.10 -19.46
CA GLU A 67 -18.99 1.93 -19.47
C GLU A 67 -19.39 0.69 -20.28
N VAL A 68 -20.22 -0.16 -19.69
CA VAL A 68 -20.74 -1.37 -20.35
C VAL A 68 -22.26 -1.41 -20.24
N SER A 69 -22.92 -1.42 -21.38
CA SER A 69 -24.37 -1.58 -21.49
C SER A 69 -24.75 -2.79 -22.33
N GLY A 70 -25.80 -3.50 -21.92
CA GLY A 70 -26.25 -4.68 -22.67
C GLY A 70 -27.61 -5.20 -22.28
N SER A 71 -28.04 -6.28 -22.92
CA SER A 71 -29.36 -6.90 -22.66
C SER A 71 -29.29 -8.00 -21.60
N SER A 72 -28.33 -8.90 -21.67
CA SER A 72 -28.23 -10.05 -20.75
C SER A 72 -26.78 -10.51 -20.59
N ASN A 73 -26.42 -11.04 -19.43
CA ASN A 73 -25.06 -11.42 -19.05
C ASN A 73 -24.10 -10.27 -19.28
N VAL A 74 -24.31 -9.18 -18.56
CA VAL A 74 -23.56 -7.93 -18.71
C VAL A 74 -22.62 -7.78 -17.53
N ALA A 75 -21.36 -7.47 -17.78
CA ALA A 75 -20.39 -7.18 -16.73
C ALA A 75 -19.24 -6.31 -17.26
N GLY A 76 -18.44 -5.75 -16.36
CA GLY A 76 -17.23 -5.05 -16.76
C GLY A 76 -16.16 -5.99 -17.31
N ILE A 77 -16.00 -7.18 -16.72
CA ILE A 77 -14.92 -8.10 -17.07
C ILE A 77 -15.41 -9.28 -17.92
N VAL A 78 -16.28 -10.14 -17.39
CA VAL A 78 -16.74 -11.34 -18.12
C VAL A 78 -18.26 -11.35 -18.19
N GLY A 79 -18.81 -11.27 -19.39
CA GLY A 79 -20.26 -11.38 -19.60
C GLY A 79 -20.80 -12.72 -19.12
N LYS A 80 -20.22 -13.84 -19.58
CA LYS A 80 -20.62 -15.19 -19.20
C LYS A 80 -19.42 -16.11 -18.98
N LEU A 81 -19.36 -16.71 -17.79
CA LEU A 81 -18.36 -17.69 -17.39
C LEU A 81 -19.01 -19.09 -17.32
N THR A 82 -18.64 -19.98 -18.23
CA THR A 82 -19.22 -21.35 -18.32
C THR A 82 -18.33 -22.38 -17.64
N ALA A 83 -17.02 -22.23 -17.75
CA ALA A 83 -15.99 -22.97 -17.01
C ALA A 83 -14.75 -22.09 -16.87
N GLY A 84 -13.98 -22.28 -15.79
CA GLY A 84 -12.74 -21.53 -15.55
C GLY A 84 -12.81 -20.62 -14.34
N THR A 85 -11.91 -19.64 -14.29
CA THR A 85 -11.70 -18.79 -13.11
C THR A 85 -11.60 -17.32 -13.47
N VAL A 86 -12.10 -16.46 -12.56
CA VAL A 86 -11.86 -15.01 -12.56
C VAL A 86 -11.30 -14.67 -11.17
N THR A 87 -10.06 -14.25 -11.09
CA THR A 87 -9.39 -13.99 -9.81
C THR A 87 -8.56 -12.72 -9.84
N GLU A 88 -8.49 -12.03 -8.70
CA GLU A 88 -7.72 -10.78 -8.58
C GLU A 88 -8.11 -9.74 -9.65
N CYS A 89 -9.41 -9.62 -9.89
CA CYS A 89 -9.95 -8.71 -10.89
C CYS A 89 -10.80 -7.61 -10.25
N GLY A 90 -10.69 -6.39 -10.78
CA GLY A 90 -11.43 -5.21 -10.34
C GLY A 90 -12.33 -4.63 -11.43
N ASN A 91 -13.58 -4.35 -11.11
CA ASN A 91 -14.43 -3.54 -11.97
C ASN A 91 -14.64 -2.15 -11.36
N GLU A 92 -14.20 -1.14 -12.08
CA GLU A 92 -14.44 0.28 -11.78
C GLU A 92 -15.31 0.93 -12.88
N ALA A 93 -15.72 0.16 -13.89
CA ALA A 93 -16.62 0.61 -14.93
C ALA A 93 -18.08 0.65 -14.45
N SER A 94 -18.87 1.57 -14.99
CA SER A 94 -20.33 1.55 -14.85
C SER A 94 -20.92 0.43 -15.70
N VAL A 95 -21.76 -0.41 -15.10
CA VAL A 95 -22.36 -1.57 -15.78
C VAL A 95 -23.89 -1.46 -15.74
N SER A 96 -24.52 -1.50 -16.90
CA SER A 96 -25.98 -1.44 -17.01
C SER A 96 -26.54 -2.51 -17.93
N GLY A 97 -27.70 -3.07 -17.58
CA GLY A 97 -28.28 -4.13 -18.41
C GLY A 97 -29.73 -4.42 -18.13
N SER A 98 -30.30 -5.38 -18.90
CA SER A 98 -31.71 -5.73 -18.68
C SER A 98 -31.84 -6.86 -17.65
N MET A 99 -31.13 -7.99 -17.77
CA MET A 99 -31.56 -9.21 -17.08
C MET A 99 -30.54 -9.79 -16.08
N ILE A 100 -29.33 -10.03 -16.46
CA ILE A 100 -28.30 -10.64 -15.62
C ILE A 100 -27.10 -9.70 -15.65
N VAL A 101 -26.89 -8.97 -14.56
CA VAL A 101 -25.91 -7.89 -14.51
C VAL A 101 -25.02 -8.07 -13.28
N GLY A 102 -23.72 -8.11 -13.49
CA GLY A 102 -22.73 -8.16 -12.43
C GLY A 102 -21.60 -7.15 -12.71
N GLY A 103 -20.96 -6.64 -11.70
CA GLY A 103 -19.82 -5.75 -11.91
C GLY A 103 -18.64 -6.50 -12.53
N VAL A 104 -18.26 -7.65 -11.96
CA VAL A 104 -17.13 -8.48 -12.42
C VAL A 104 -17.57 -9.54 -13.42
N VAL A 105 -18.59 -10.34 -13.07
CA VAL A 105 -19.11 -11.41 -13.92
C VAL A 105 -20.62 -11.32 -14.03
N GLY A 106 -21.18 -11.30 -15.24
CA GLY A 106 -22.62 -11.29 -15.45
C GLY A 106 -23.25 -12.62 -15.00
N SER A 107 -22.92 -13.72 -15.68
CA SER A 107 -23.46 -15.05 -15.39
C SER A 107 -22.36 -16.07 -15.16
N VAL A 108 -22.45 -16.79 -14.04
CA VAL A 108 -21.62 -17.97 -13.71
C VAL A 108 -22.45 -19.22 -13.96
N ASN A 109 -22.08 -20.04 -14.95
CA ASN A 109 -22.91 -21.15 -15.46
C ASN A 109 -22.21 -22.49 -15.46
N GLY A 110 -21.43 -22.80 -14.41
CA GLY A 110 -20.72 -24.07 -14.30
C GLY A 110 -20.05 -24.20 -12.97
N THR A 111 -19.13 -25.15 -12.85
CA THR A 111 -18.21 -25.23 -11.71
C THR A 111 -17.07 -24.23 -11.95
N CYS A 112 -17.32 -22.98 -11.61
CA CYS A 112 -16.40 -21.86 -11.82
C CYS A 112 -16.04 -21.23 -10.48
N THR A 113 -14.93 -20.51 -10.45
CA THR A 113 -14.52 -19.72 -9.29
C THR A 113 -14.39 -18.25 -9.67
N VAL A 114 -15.01 -17.37 -8.88
CA VAL A 114 -14.76 -15.94 -8.87
C VAL A 114 -14.21 -15.60 -7.51
N SER A 115 -12.96 -15.18 -7.42
CA SER A 115 -12.30 -14.97 -6.14
C SER A 115 -11.43 -13.74 -6.12
N ARG A 116 -11.17 -13.23 -4.91
CA ARG A 116 -10.30 -12.07 -4.67
C ARG A 116 -10.55 -10.93 -5.67
N SER A 117 -11.82 -10.67 -5.95
CA SER A 117 -12.26 -9.71 -6.96
C SER A 117 -13.17 -8.66 -6.35
N TYR A 118 -13.18 -7.46 -6.92
CA TYR A 118 -13.99 -6.39 -6.39
C TYR A 118 -14.78 -5.64 -7.46
N ASN A 119 -15.83 -4.96 -7.01
CA ASN A 119 -16.54 -3.96 -7.79
C ASN A 119 -16.63 -2.63 -7.02
N SER A 120 -16.23 -1.55 -7.65
CA SER A 120 -16.47 -0.19 -7.16
C SER A 120 -17.31 0.65 -8.14
N GLY A 121 -17.52 0.16 -9.35
CA GLY A 121 -18.41 0.78 -10.34
C GLY A 121 -19.89 0.63 -9.99
N ALA A 122 -20.73 1.53 -10.49
CA ALA A 122 -22.17 1.40 -10.37
C ALA A 122 -22.71 0.23 -11.22
N VAL A 123 -23.61 -0.59 -10.66
CA VAL A 123 -24.25 -1.70 -11.35
C VAL A 123 -25.77 -1.52 -11.34
N SER A 124 -26.39 -1.54 -12.51
CA SER A 124 -27.82 -1.35 -12.62
C SER A 124 -28.50 -2.33 -13.57
N GLY A 125 -29.72 -2.74 -13.24
CA GLY A 125 -30.51 -3.60 -14.11
C GLY A 125 -31.98 -3.22 -14.15
N THR A 126 -32.68 -3.60 -15.23
CA THR A 126 -34.11 -3.32 -15.37
C THR A 126 -35.00 -4.51 -15.05
N THR A 127 -34.46 -5.75 -15.03
CA THR A 127 -35.14 -6.98 -14.64
C THR A 127 -34.11 -8.00 -14.14
N GLY A 128 -34.57 -9.15 -13.61
CA GLY A 128 -33.74 -10.33 -13.36
C GLY A 128 -32.77 -10.22 -12.17
N TYR A 129 -31.54 -10.66 -12.36
CA TYR A 129 -30.53 -10.83 -11.29
C TYR A 129 -29.43 -9.79 -11.42
N ILE A 130 -29.28 -8.98 -10.41
CA ILE A 130 -28.32 -7.87 -10.40
C ILE A 130 -27.45 -7.98 -9.14
N GLY A 131 -26.14 -8.06 -9.30
CA GLY A 131 -25.20 -8.16 -8.19
C GLY A 131 -23.95 -7.32 -8.41
N GLY A 132 -23.40 -6.80 -7.34
CA GLY A 132 -22.21 -5.94 -7.42
C GLY A 132 -21.00 -6.67 -8.01
N VAL A 133 -20.78 -7.93 -7.62
CA VAL A 133 -19.70 -8.77 -8.17
C VAL A 133 -20.24 -9.72 -9.25
N THR A 134 -21.25 -10.55 -8.94
CA THR A 134 -21.82 -11.48 -9.90
C THR A 134 -23.34 -11.33 -10.01
N GLY A 135 -23.87 -11.28 -11.24
CA GLY A 135 -25.31 -11.20 -11.47
C GLY A 135 -26.02 -12.48 -11.07
N GLN A 136 -25.72 -13.59 -11.70
CA GLN A 136 -26.37 -14.86 -11.44
C GLN A 136 -25.40 -16.04 -11.38
N HIS A 137 -25.66 -16.96 -10.44
CA HIS A 137 -24.94 -18.21 -10.27
C HIS A 137 -25.87 -19.41 -10.51
N TRP A 138 -25.66 -20.14 -11.60
CA TRP A 138 -26.59 -21.18 -12.06
C TRP A 138 -26.32 -22.56 -11.49
N ARG A 139 -25.06 -22.96 -11.33
CA ARG A 139 -24.63 -24.31 -10.93
C ARG A 139 -23.63 -24.27 -9.80
N ALA A 140 -23.08 -25.41 -9.47
CA ALA A 140 -22.00 -25.49 -8.50
C ALA A 140 -20.82 -24.60 -8.92
N GLY A 141 -20.39 -23.74 -8.05
CA GLY A 141 -19.29 -22.81 -8.24
C GLY A 141 -19.14 -21.91 -7.01
N THR A 142 -18.07 -21.17 -6.94
CA THR A 142 -17.70 -20.40 -5.76
C THR A 142 -17.53 -18.92 -6.11
N VAL A 143 -18.08 -18.05 -5.24
CA VAL A 143 -17.70 -16.64 -5.14
C VAL A 143 -17.10 -16.47 -3.76
N GLU A 144 -15.84 -16.13 -3.67
CA GLU A 144 -15.13 -16.04 -2.39
C GLU A 144 -14.12 -14.91 -2.35
N ASP A 145 -13.89 -14.40 -1.14
CA ASP A 145 -12.93 -13.32 -0.91
C ASP A 145 -13.17 -12.12 -1.84
N CYS A 146 -14.44 -11.75 -2.04
CA CYS A 146 -14.84 -10.67 -2.95
C CYS A 146 -15.56 -9.55 -2.20
N TYR A 147 -15.54 -8.34 -2.76
CA TYR A 147 -16.34 -7.27 -2.20
C TYR A 147 -16.98 -6.36 -3.25
N ASN A 148 -18.03 -5.67 -2.83
CA ASN A 148 -18.65 -4.60 -3.59
C ASN A 148 -18.62 -3.29 -2.78
N ALA A 149 -18.15 -2.23 -3.40
CA ALA A 149 -18.20 -0.86 -2.89
C ALA A 149 -19.09 0.06 -3.75
N GLY A 150 -19.47 -0.39 -4.95
CA GLY A 150 -20.32 0.36 -5.87
C GLY A 150 -21.81 0.25 -5.53
N THR A 151 -22.61 1.22 -5.96
CA THR A 151 -24.07 1.16 -5.86
C THR A 151 -24.63 0.06 -6.78
N VAL A 152 -25.52 -0.77 -6.24
CA VAL A 152 -26.24 -1.81 -7.00
C VAL A 152 -27.73 -1.50 -7.01
N SER A 153 -28.35 -1.39 -8.19
CA SER A 153 -29.75 -0.96 -8.30
C SER A 153 -30.59 -1.80 -9.27
N GLY A 154 -31.82 -2.05 -8.90
CA GLY A 154 -32.77 -2.73 -9.78
C GLY A 154 -34.11 -3.04 -9.13
N PRO A 155 -35.12 -3.51 -9.93
CA PRO A 155 -36.49 -3.68 -9.47
C PRO A 155 -36.85 -5.10 -9.02
N ALA A 156 -35.94 -6.08 -9.14
CA ALA A 156 -36.35 -7.49 -8.99
C ALA A 156 -35.50 -8.27 -7.99
N THR A 157 -34.40 -8.89 -8.42
CA THR A 157 -33.54 -9.69 -7.57
C THR A 157 -32.17 -9.00 -7.51
N VAL A 158 -31.90 -8.30 -6.43
CA VAL A 158 -30.70 -7.47 -6.27
C VAL A 158 -29.93 -7.88 -5.02
N GLY A 159 -28.64 -8.10 -5.17
CA GLY A 159 -27.74 -8.35 -4.05
C GLY A 159 -26.49 -7.51 -4.15
N GLY A 160 -26.03 -7.01 -3.03
CA GLY A 160 -24.84 -6.15 -3.00
C GLY A 160 -23.59 -6.84 -3.57
N VAL A 161 -23.44 -8.15 -3.38
CA VAL A 161 -22.36 -8.96 -3.96
C VAL A 161 -22.89 -9.86 -5.08
N VAL A 162 -23.90 -10.68 -4.81
CA VAL A 162 -24.46 -11.66 -5.76
C VAL A 162 -25.94 -11.40 -5.98
N GLY A 163 -26.38 -11.22 -7.22
CA GLY A 163 -27.80 -11.10 -7.54
C GLY A 163 -28.58 -12.34 -7.11
N GLY A 164 -28.14 -13.53 -7.46
CA GLY A 164 -28.74 -14.72 -6.90
C GLY A 164 -28.16 -16.07 -7.32
N HIS A 165 -28.38 -17.05 -6.44
CA HIS A 165 -28.18 -18.48 -6.70
C HIS A 165 -29.44 -19.13 -7.29
N LYS A 166 -29.32 -19.82 -8.41
CA LYS A 166 -30.41 -20.57 -9.04
C LYS A 166 -30.47 -22.03 -8.60
N ALA A 167 -29.36 -22.61 -8.14
CA ALA A 167 -29.25 -23.97 -7.65
C ALA A 167 -28.90 -23.99 -6.16
N ALA A 168 -28.90 -25.16 -5.54
CA ALA A 168 -28.52 -25.35 -4.14
C ALA A 168 -27.00 -25.54 -3.88
N SER A 169 -26.23 -25.67 -4.97
CA SER A 169 -24.80 -26.01 -4.90
C SER A 169 -23.81 -24.82 -4.92
N PRO A 170 -24.20 -23.60 -5.35
CA PRO A 170 -23.26 -22.48 -5.28
C PRO A 170 -22.84 -22.11 -3.86
N VAL A 171 -21.60 -21.62 -3.73
CA VAL A 171 -21.03 -21.16 -2.46
C VAL A 171 -20.69 -19.67 -2.57
N LEU A 172 -21.07 -18.92 -1.54
CA LEU A 172 -20.63 -17.55 -1.31
C LEU A 172 -19.92 -17.50 0.04
N SER A 173 -18.66 -17.11 0.08
CA SER A 173 -17.90 -17.12 1.32
C SER A 173 -16.92 -15.94 1.45
N ARG A 174 -16.76 -15.45 2.66
CA ARG A 174 -15.84 -14.37 3.01
C ARG A 174 -15.94 -13.16 2.07
N CYS A 175 -17.17 -12.78 1.77
CA CYS A 175 -17.47 -11.65 0.91
C CYS A 175 -18.15 -10.53 1.69
N TYR A 176 -17.98 -9.29 1.26
CA TYR A 176 -18.72 -8.22 1.89
C TYR A 176 -19.26 -7.17 0.90
N ASN A 177 -20.30 -6.47 1.35
CA ASN A 177 -20.87 -5.32 0.65
C ASN A 177 -20.72 -4.03 1.47
N ALA A 178 -20.10 -3.03 0.86
CA ALA A 178 -20.00 -1.67 1.36
C ALA A 178 -20.77 -0.66 0.49
N GLY A 179 -21.28 -1.11 -0.67
CA GLY A 179 -22.06 -0.27 -1.59
C GLY A 179 -23.55 -0.25 -1.26
N THR A 180 -24.22 0.84 -1.58
CA THR A 180 -25.68 0.95 -1.38
C THR A 180 -26.44 0.03 -2.31
N VAL A 181 -27.40 -0.71 -1.78
CA VAL A 181 -28.35 -1.54 -2.57
C VAL A 181 -29.69 -0.81 -2.67
N VAL A 182 -30.15 -0.57 -3.91
CA VAL A 182 -31.33 0.24 -4.21
C VAL A 182 -32.41 -0.60 -4.87
N ASP A 183 -33.58 -0.70 -4.21
CA ASP A 183 -34.81 -1.22 -4.80
C ASP A 183 -35.51 -0.14 -5.62
N THR A 184 -35.50 -0.25 -6.94
CA THR A 184 -36.11 0.74 -7.82
C THR A 184 -37.64 0.53 -8.03
N ALA A 185 -38.18 -0.59 -7.57
CA ALA A 185 -39.62 -0.90 -7.67
C ALA A 185 -40.39 -0.88 -6.33
N GLY A 186 -39.65 -0.72 -5.20
CA GLY A 186 -40.26 -0.83 -3.87
C GLY A 186 -40.69 -2.24 -3.51
N ASN A 187 -40.13 -3.27 -4.11
CA ASN A 187 -40.46 -4.69 -3.89
C ASN A 187 -39.31 -5.38 -3.15
N SER A 188 -39.40 -5.43 -1.85
CA SER A 188 -38.31 -5.89 -0.97
C SER A 188 -38.07 -7.41 -0.91
N ASN A 189 -38.82 -8.24 -1.63
CA ASN A 189 -38.78 -9.70 -1.44
C ASN A 189 -37.45 -10.37 -1.83
N ASN A 190 -36.70 -9.81 -2.78
CA ASN A 190 -35.42 -10.34 -3.25
C ASN A 190 -34.36 -9.23 -3.38
N ILE A 191 -34.48 -8.18 -2.60
CA ILE A 191 -33.48 -7.12 -2.45
C ILE A 191 -32.73 -7.35 -1.14
N ASP A 192 -31.43 -7.51 -1.22
CA ASP A 192 -30.62 -7.92 -0.06
C ASP A 192 -29.23 -7.27 -0.09
N ALA A 193 -28.73 -6.94 1.07
CA ALA A 193 -27.44 -6.27 1.18
C ALA A 193 -26.27 -7.07 0.61
N VAL A 194 -26.35 -8.41 0.57
CA VAL A 194 -25.28 -9.29 0.05
C VAL A 194 -25.75 -10.15 -1.10
N ILE A 195 -26.85 -10.90 -0.94
CA ILE A 195 -27.34 -11.83 -1.95
C ILE A 195 -28.87 -11.79 -2.08
N GLY A 196 -29.38 -11.33 -3.22
CA GLY A 196 -30.80 -11.15 -3.46
C GLY A 196 -31.61 -12.46 -3.36
N ALA A 197 -31.23 -13.50 -4.07
CA ALA A 197 -31.86 -14.82 -3.98
C ALA A 197 -30.83 -15.88 -3.59
N SER A 198 -30.87 -16.36 -2.34
CA SER A 198 -29.98 -17.41 -1.86
C SER A 198 -30.65 -18.76 -1.86
N ARG A 199 -30.09 -19.71 -2.64
CA ARG A 199 -30.43 -21.14 -2.62
C ARG A 199 -29.22 -22.03 -2.31
N GLY A 200 -28.02 -21.46 -2.38
CA GLY A 200 -26.74 -22.09 -2.05
C GLY A 200 -26.35 -21.86 -0.59
N THR A 201 -25.07 -22.02 -0.32
CA THR A 201 -24.47 -21.80 1.01
C THR A 201 -23.82 -20.42 1.07
N ASN A 202 -24.09 -19.66 2.13
CA ASN A 202 -23.37 -18.43 2.44
C ASN A 202 -22.62 -18.62 3.76
N THR A 203 -21.37 -18.18 3.85
CA THR A 203 -20.52 -18.34 5.03
C THR A 203 -19.62 -17.12 5.19
N ASP A 204 -19.57 -16.58 6.42
CA ASP A 204 -18.69 -15.45 6.77
C ASP A 204 -18.81 -14.26 5.79
N CYS A 205 -20.06 -13.92 5.45
CA CYS A 205 -20.37 -12.79 4.59
C CYS A 205 -20.87 -11.62 5.41
N TYR A 206 -20.54 -10.39 4.98
CA TYR A 206 -20.84 -9.19 5.75
C TYR A 206 -21.45 -8.09 4.87
N TYR A 207 -22.16 -7.16 5.50
CA TYR A 207 -22.51 -5.87 4.88
C TYR A 207 -22.36 -4.75 5.91
N ILE A 208 -22.02 -3.57 5.42
CA ILE A 208 -21.85 -2.39 6.26
C ILE A 208 -23.22 -1.78 6.57
N SER A 209 -23.47 -1.43 7.83
CA SER A 209 -24.71 -0.80 8.29
C SER A 209 -25.07 0.40 7.43
N GLY A 210 -26.35 0.48 7.05
CA GLY A 210 -26.87 1.54 6.17
C GLY A 210 -26.72 1.29 4.66
N THR A 211 -26.07 0.22 4.20
CA THR A 211 -25.96 -0.12 2.78
C THR A 211 -27.14 -0.95 2.25
N GLY A 212 -27.92 -1.52 3.13
CA GLY A 212 -29.08 -2.35 2.85
C GLY A 212 -29.49 -3.17 4.08
N THR A 213 -30.22 -4.23 3.89
CA THR A 213 -30.59 -5.19 4.93
C THR A 213 -30.45 -6.62 4.41
N SER A 214 -30.16 -7.58 5.30
CA SER A 214 -30.16 -9.00 4.97
C SER A 214 -30.81 -9.84 6.07
N SER A 215 -31.53 -10.88 5.67
CA SER A 215 -32.05 -11.94 6.56
C SER A 215 -31.49 -13.32 6.18
N LYS A 216 -30.45 -13.37 5.33
CA LYS A 216 -29.89 -14.63 4.84
C LYS A 216 -28.95 -15.25 5.87
N SER A 217 -28.99 -16.56 6.00
CA SER A 217 -28.05 -17.31 6.82
C SER A 217 -26.62 -17.11 6.33
N GLY A 218 -25.65 -16.98 7.26
CA GLY A 218 -24.24 -16.74 6.94
C GLY A 218 -23.91 -15.34 6.46
N VAL A 219 -24.83 -14.38 6.71
CA VAL A 219 -24.66 -12.95 6.40
C VAL A 219 -24.83 -12.14 7.68
N THR A 220 -23.90 -11.27 7.99
CA THR A 220 -23.84 -10.48 9.21
C THR A 220 -23.74 -8.99 8.89
N GLU A 221 -24.51 -8.16 9.61
CA GLU A 221 -24.38 -6.71 9.60
C GLU A 221 -23.18 -6.29 10.44
N ALA A 222 -22.40 -5.33 9.97
CA ALA A 222 -21.25 -4.79 10.67
C ALA A 222 -21.20 -3.26 10.55
N ASP A 223 -20.99 -2.57 11.67
CA ASP A 223 -20.75 -1.12 11.66
C ASP A 223 -19.33 -0.79 11.18
N THR A 224 -18.40 -1.68 11.51
CA THR A 224 -16.99 -1.65 11.06
C THR A 224 -16.57 -3.06 10.70
N LEU A 225 -15.60 -3.18 9.81
CA LEU A 225 -15.07 -4.47 9.37
C LEU A 225 -13.55 -4.41 9.29
N THR A 226 -12.88 -5.45 9.78
CA THR A 226 -11.42 -5.57 9.75
C THR A 226 -10.96 -6.66 8.78
N ALA A 227 -9.74 -6.57 8.31
CA ALA A 227 -9.15 -7.60 7.46
C ALA A 227 -9.04 -8.96 8.17
N ALA A 228 -8.85 -8.96 9.48
CA ALA A 228 -8.75 -10.19 10.27
C ALA A 228 -10.07 -10.99 10.29
N GLU A 229 -11.23 -10.32 10.26
CA GLU A 229 -12.54 -10.95 10.18
C GLU A 229 -12.81 -11.61 8.83
N LEU A 230 -12.23 -11.05 7.75
CA LEU A 230 -12.37 -11.54 6.38
C LEU A 230 -11.31 -12.59 6.00
N GLY A 231 -10.17 -12.62 6.70
CA GLY A 231 -9.09 -13.58 6.45
C GLY A 231 -7.96 -13.06 5.56
N SER A 232 -7.03 -13.94 5.23
CA SER A 232 -5.73 -13.60 4.60
C SER A 232 -5.81 -13.03 3.18
N ALA A 233 -6.95 -13.07 2.53
CA ALA A 233 -7.14 -12.44 1.22
C ALA A 233 -7.27 -10.91 1.31
N PHE A 234 -7.51 -10.38 2.51
CA PHE A 234 -7.74 -8.96 2.75
C PHE A 234 -6.63 -8.32 3.58
N LYS A 235 -6.42 -7.02 3.37
CA LYS A 235 -5.55 -6.15 4.16
C LYS A 235 -6.30 -4.88 4.56
N ALA A 236 -5.79 -4.18 5.57
CA ALA A 236 -6.29 -2.85 5.93
C ALA A 236 -6.13 -1.88 4.75
N ASP A 237 -7.09 -0.99 4.58
CA ASP A 237 -7.07 0.05 3.53
C ASP A 237 -6.17 1.22 3.94
N ALA A 238 -4.86 1.02 3.89
CA ALA A 238 -3.89 2.06 4.21
C ALA A 238 -3.83 3.17 3.14
N ASP A 239 -4.24 2.86 1.93
CA ASP A 239 -4.17 3.77 0.77
C ASP A 239 -5.48 4.54 0.49
N GLY A 240 -6.54 4.31 1.29
CA GLY A 240 -7.84 4.95 1.12
C GLY A 240 -8.60 4.52 -0.13
N LEU A 241 -8.39 3.30 -0.61
CA LEU A 241 -9.03 2.74 -1.81
C LEU A 241 -10.51 2.46 -1.61
N ASN A 242 -10.92 2.18 -0.38
CA ASN A 242 -12.27 1.75 -0.03
C ASN A 242 -12.79 2.42 1.26
N GLY A 243 -12.47 3.70 1.45
CA GLY A 243 -12.97 4.50 2.57
C GLY A 243 -12.58 3.98 3.96
N GLY A 244 -11.46 3.28 4.09
CA GLY A 244 -10.97 2.67 5.33
C GLY A 244 -11.46 1.24 5.59
N LEU A 245 -12.35 0.70 4.74
CA LEU A 245 -12.79 -0.70 4.82
C LEU A 245 -11.75 -1.63 4.15
N PRO A 246 -11.61 -2.91 4.57
CA PRO A 246 -10.61 -3.81 4.05
C PRO A 246 -10.60 -3.91 2.52
N VAL A 247 -9.41 -3.95 1.95
CA VAL A 247 -9.18 -4.17 0.52
C VAL A 247 -8.45 -5.49 0.29
N LEU A 248 -8.49 -6.01 -0.91
CA LEU A 248 -7.78 -7.24 -1.27
C LEU A 248 -6.26 -7.03 -1.22
N THR A 249 -5.52 -8.04 -0.83
CA THR A 249 -4.06 -7.96 -0.64
C THR A 249 -3.29 -7.50 -1.87
N TRP A 250 -3.80 -7.79 -3.07
CA TRP A 250 -3.21 -7.41 -4.34
C TRP A 250 -3.57 -5.97 -4.79
N GLN A 251 -4.60 -5.33 -4.19
CA GLN A 251 -4.98 -3.98 -4.58
C GLN A 251 -3.93 -2.97 -4.14
N GLU A 252 -3.53 -2.14 -5.07
CA GLU A 252 -2.67 -1.00 -4.84
C GLU A 252 -3.32 0.26 -5.41
N ARG A 253 -3.10 1.39 -4.75
CA ARG A 253 -3.52 2.67 -5.30
C ARG A 253 -2.71 2.94 -6.58
N THR A 254 -3.40 3.27 -7.67
CA THR A 254 -2.72 3.76 -8.88
C THR A 254 -1.99 5.06 -8.54
N PRO A 255 -0.68 5.16 -8.80
CA PRO A 255 0.07 6.39 -8.57
C PRO A 255 -0.47 7.54 -9.42
N ASP A 256 -0.54 8.73 -8.83
CA ASP A 256 -0.86 9.97 -9.55
C ASP A 256 0.32 10.42 -10.42
N LEU A 257 1.54 10.00 -10.04
CA LEU A 257 2.77 10.27 -10.78
C LEU A 257 3.72 9.07 -10.64
N ILE A 258 4.21 8.55 -11.77
CA ILE A 258 5.28 7.55 -11.80
C ILE A 258 6.57 8.23 -12.25
N ILE A 259 7.62 8.09 -11.45
CA ILE A 259 8.95 8.63 -11.72
C ILE A 259 9.83 7.55 -12.33
N GLY A 260 10.03 7.58 -13.63
CA GLY A 260 10.78 6.58 -14.40
C GLY A 260 12.20 7.01 -14.82
N SER A 261 12.69 8.19 -14.42
CA SER A 261 14.03 8.66 -14.73
C SER A 261 14.55 9.70 -13.74
N TYR A 262 15.84 10.02 -13.81
CA TYR A 262 16.45 11.13 -13.05
C TYR A 262 15.77 12.47 -13.37
N GLU A 263 15.50 12.77 -14.62
CA GLU A 263 14.90 14.02 -15.07
C GLU A 263 13.47 14.17 -14.49
N ALA A 264 12.69 13.09 -14.49
CA ALA A 264 11.37 13.08 -13.88
C ALA A 264 11.46 13.26 -12.35
N PHE A 265 12.45 12.63 -11.70
CA PHE A 265 12.70 12.80 -10.26
C PHE A 265 13.10 14.25 -9.92
N LYS A 266 13.98 14.84 -10.73
CA LYS A 266 14.39 16.24 -10.59
C LYS A 266 13.21 17.19 -10.79
N SER A 267 12.38 16.97 -11.82
CA SER A 267 11.18 17.78 -12.07
C SER A 267 10.17 17.69 -10.93
N PHE A 268 9.98 16.50 -10.35
CA PHE A 268 9.16 16.31 -9.15
C PHE A 268 9.73 17.11 -7.96
N ALA A 269 11.02 17.00 -7.70
CA ALA A 269 11.68 17.73 -6.62
C ALA A 269 11.54 19.25 -6.78
N ASP A 270 11.76 19.76 -7.99
CA ASP A 270 11.61 21.17 -8.32
C ASP A 270 10.16 21.65 -8.12
N SER A 271 9.17 20.86 -8.57
CA SER A 271 7.76 21.23 -8.40
C SER A 271 7.33 21.33 -6.93
N VAL A 272 7.85 20.44 -6.06
CA VAL A 272 7.62 20.55 -4.61
C VAL A 272 8.26 21.82 -4.06
N ASN A 273 9.49 22.14 -4.46
CA ASN A 273 10.23 23.31 -3.99
C ASN A 273 9.59 24.61 -4.50
N ASP A 274 8.92 24.59 -5.65
CA ASP A 274 8.14 25.68 -6.23
C ASP A 274 6.73 25.84 -5.61
N GLY A 275 6.34 24.94 -4.69
CA GLY A 275 5.10 25.07 -3.89
C GLY A 275 4.02 24.04 -4.14
N GLU A 276 4.19 23.09 -5.08
CA GLU A 276 3.25 21.98 -5.23
C GLU A 276 3.45 20.96 -4.07
N THR A 277 2.49 20.88 -3.16
CA THR A 277 2.63 20.09 -1.94
C THR A 277 2.35 18.60 -2.11
N TYR A 278 1.76 18.21 -3.22
CA TYR A 278 1.29 16.84 -3.51
C TYR A 278 0.31 16.28 -2.46
N ALA A 279 -0.39 17.14 -1.72
CA ALA A 279 -1.37 16.69 -0.73
C ALA A 279 -2.43 15.77 -1.36
N GLY A 280 -2.63 14.58 -0.76
CA GLY A 280 -3.55 13.57 -1.27
C GLY A 280 -3.08 12.81 -2.52
N LYS A 281 -1.91 13.12 -3.08
CA LYS A 281 -1.34 12.44 -4.25
C LYS A 281 -0.37 11.33 -3.85
N LEU A 282 -0.34 10.25 -4.63
CA LEU A 282 0.64 9.17 -4.56
C LEU A 282 1.66 9.35 -5.68
N VAL A 283 2.91 9.56 -5.31
CA VAL A 283 4.06 9.59 -6.21
C VAL A 283 4.83 8.29 -6.04
N ARG A 284 5.04 7.52 -7.10
CA ARG A 284 5.79 6.26 -7.05
C ARG A 284 7.07 6.36 -7.88
N LEU A 285 8.17 5.88 -7.29
CA LEU A 285 9.42 5.67 -8.00
C LEU A 285 9.31 4.35 -8.79
N GLY A 286 9.54 4.40 -10.08
CA GLY A 286 9.45 3.25 -11.00
C GLY A 286 10.80 2.68 -11.42
N CYS A 287 11.90 3.25 -10.94
CA CYS A 287 13.25 2.78 -11.22
C CYS A 287 14.25 3.28 -10.16
N ASN A 288 15.43 2.66 -10.11
CA ASN A 288 16.54 3.22 -9.34
C ASN A 288 17.00 4.56 -9.94
N VAL A 289 17.35 5.53 -9.07
CA VAL A 289 17.79 6.87 -9.49
C VAL A 289 19.20 7.15 -8.97
N TYR A 290 20.07 7.70 -9.83
CA TYR A 290 21.38 8.19 -9.45
C TYR A 290 21.43 9.73 -9.54
N LEU A 291 21.75 10.39 -8.41
CA LEU A 291 21.72 11.87 -8.28
C LEU A 291 23.02 12.56 -8.68
N GLY A 292 24.09 11.83 -8.99
CA GLY A 292 25.36 12.40 -9.47
C GLY A 292 26.45 12.55 -8.42
N GLY A 293 26.19 12.34 -7.15
CA GLY A 293 27.17 12.46 -6.06
C GLY A 293 27.70 13.89 -5.89
N SER A 294 28.96 14.03 -5.45
CA SER A 294 29.58 15.33 -5.20
C SER A 294 29.70 16.25 -6.43
N ALA A 295 29.56 15.72 -7.63
CA ALA A 295 29.53 16.50 -8.87
C ALA A 295 28.20 17.23 -9.08
N ASN A 296 27.13 16.78 -8.39
CA ASN A 296 25.77 17.32 -8.53
C ASN A 296 25.11 17.41 -7.14
N ALA A 297 25.40 18.51 -6.41
CA ALA A 297 24.84 18.72 -5.08
C ALA A 297 23.29 18.75 -5.12
N TRP A 298 22.69 17.96 -4.24
CA TRP A 298 21.24 17.83 -4.18
C TRP A 298 20.60 18.93 -3.33
N SER A 299 19.50 19.51 -3.83
CA SER A 299 18.62 20.36 -3.05
C SER A 299 17.50 19.50 -2.45
N PRO A 300 17.33 19.48 -1.11
CA PRO A 300 16.30 18.68 -0.46
C PRO A 300 14.89 18.92 -1.04
N ILE A 301 14.09 17.86 -1.14
CA ILE A 301 12.69 17.96 -1.58
C ILE A 301 11.87 18.52 -0.44
N GLY A 302 11.24 19.69 -0.65
CA GLY A 302 10.42 20.36 0.33
C GLY A 302 11.20 21.17 1.37
N SER A 303 10.59 22.25 1.79
CA SER A 303 11.12 23.20 2.77
C SER A 303 10.04 23.58 3.79
N ALA A 304 10.37 24.39 4.79
CA ALA A 304 9.40 24.89 5.77
C ALA A 304 8.26 25.71 5.12
N SER A 305 8.52 26.40 4.00
CA SER A 305 7.52 27.15 3.24
C SER A 305 6.76 26.31 2.21
N SER A 306 7.38 25.26 1.73
CA SER A 306 6.86 24.37 0.68
C SER A 306 7.08 22.90 1.08
N PRO A 307 6.45 22.39 2.18
CA PRO A 307 6.70 21.05 2.66
C PRO A 307 6.00 20.02 1.76
N PHE A 308 6.62 18.83 1.65
CA PHE A 308 5.95 17.70 1.01
C PHE A 308 4.81 17.18 1.91
N LYS A 309 3.63 16.92 1.30
CA LYS A 309 2.41 16.48 2.01
C LYS A 309 1.74 15.26 1.38
N GLY A 310 2.29 14.74 0.30
CA GLY A 310 1.79 13.55 -0.40
C GLY A 310 2.28 12.24 0.18
N VAL A 311 2.02 11.17 -0.53
CA VAL A 311 2.65 9.86 -0.31
C VAL A 311 3.74 9.68 -1.37
N PHE A 312 4.98 9.49 -0.93
CA PHE A 312 6.09 9.10 -1.80
C PHE A 312 6.41 7.63 -1.55
N ASP A 313 6.12 6.79 -2.52
CA ASP A 313 6.39 5.36 -2.50
C ASP A 313 7.64 5.07 -3.36
N GLY A 314 8.72 4.71 -2.70
CA GLY A 314 9.97 4.35 -3.38
C GLY A 314 9.92 3.07 -4.17
N GLY A 315 8.85 2.26 -4.05
CA GLY A 315 8.71 0.98 -4.79
C GLY A 315 9.86 0.00 -4.54
N TYR A 316 10.51 0.09 -3.37
CA TYR A 316 11.74 -0.62 -3.02
C TYR A 316 12.94 -0.32 -3.93
N HIS A 317 12.88 0.78 -4.68
CA HIS A 317 14.00 1.28 -5.46
C HIS A 317 15.00 2.05 -4.62
N VAL A 318 16.20 2.21 -5.19
CA VAL A 318 17.32 2.89 -4.54
C VAL A 318 17.54 4.27 -5.17
N VAL A 319 17.58 5.31 -4.34
CA VAL A 319 18.11 6.62 -4.72
C VAL A 319 19.56 6.71 -4.24
N SER A 320 20.50 6.74 -5.17
CA SER A 320 21.93 6.71 -4.90
C SER A 320 22.64 8.00 -5.33
N GLY A 321 23.85 8.22 -4.82
CA GLY A 321 24.61 9.43 -5.13
C GLY A 321 23.99 10.70 -4.54
N LEU A 322 23.25 10.60 -3.45
CA LEU A 322 22.82 11.76 -2.69
C LEU A 322 24.07 12.48 -2.14
N TYR A 323 24.18 13.77 -2.39
CA TYR A 323 25.25 14.60 -1.84
C TYR A 323 24.72 15.96 -1.41
N ILE A 324 24.82 16.24 -0.11
CA ILE A 324 24.47 17.53 0.48
C ILE A 324 25.62 17.94 1.38
N ALA A 325 26.24 19.09 1.09
CA ALA A 325 27.43 19.55 1.80
C ALA A 325 27.15 20.56 2.93
N SER A 326 25.96 21.13 2.99
CA SER A 326 25.60 22.13 4.02
C SER A 326 24.08 22.36 4.04
N GLY A 327 23.60 22.96 5.14
CA GLY A 327 22.20 23.35 5.27
C GLY A 327 21.61 22.93 6.62
N SER A 328 20.33 23.17 6.77
CA SER A 328 19.50 22.75 7.92
C SER A 328 18.20 22.17 7.41
N SER A 329 17.66 21.18 8.11
CA SER A 329 16.52 20.36 7.65
C SER A 329 16.84 19.73 6.29
N ILE A 330 17.86 18.89 6.27
CA ILE A 330 18.43 18.31 5.05
C ILE A 330 18.39 16.78 5.06
N GLY A 331 18.16 16.24 3.88
CA GLY A 331 18.07 14.84 3.52
C GLY A 331 17.62 14.73 2.07
N LEU A 332 17.25 13.56 1.61
CA LEU A 332 16.58 13.47 0.31
C LEU A 332 15.34 14.38 0.30
N PHE A 333 14.56 14.32 1.39
CA PHE A 333 13.49 15.29 1.73
C PHE A 333 13.96 16.22 2.84
N GLY A 334 13.68 17.52 2.69
CA GLY A 334 13.98 18.54 3.69
C GLY A 334 12.91 18.58 4.78
N ASP A 335 11.72 19.08 4.47
CA ASP A 335 10.55 19.18 5.33
C ASP A 335 9.38 18.34 4.78
N VAL A 336 8.87 17.43 5.62
CA VAL A 336 7.64 16.67 5.38
C VAL A 336 6.61 17.07 6.44
N ASN A 337 5.38 17.43 6.02
CA ASN A 337 4.33 17.88 6.93
C ASN A 337 2.96 17.29 6.56
N GLY A 338 2.59 16.19 7.21
CA GLY A 338 1.38 15.42 6.92
C GLY A 338 1.55 14.41 5.77
N GLY A 339 2.78 14.29 5.22
CA GLY A 339 3.10 13.33 4.15
C GLY A 339 3.60 11.99 4.67
N GLU A 340 3.73 11.05 3.75
CA GLU A 340 4.30 9.72 3.99
C GLU A 340 5.44 9.46 3.01
N ILE A 341 6.57 8.94 3.53
CA ILE A 341 7.68 8.43 2.73
C ILE A 341 7.80 6.94 3.04
N ARG A 342 7.75 6.10 2.01
CA ARG A 342 7.77 4.64 2.23
C ARG A 342 8.54 3.86 1.17
N ASN A 343 8.97 2.65 1.52
CA ASN A 343 9.56 1.66 0.60
C ASN A 343 10.75 2.23 -0.20
N LEU A 344 11.70 2.90 0.46
CA LEU A 344 12.78 3.65 -0.19
C LEU A 344 14.13 3.35 0.46
N VAL A 345 15.16 3.18 -0.35
CA VAL A 345 16.56 3.12 0.12
C VAL A 345 17.35 4.30 -0.42
N VAL A 346 18.13 4.94 0.45
CA VAL A 346 18.95 6.11 0.10
C VAL A 346 20.42 5.83 0.35
N ARG A 347 21.29 6.17 -0.63
CA ARG A 347 22.76 6.04 -0.55
C ARG A 347 23.46 7.35 -0.90
N GLY A 348 24.53 7.67 -0.20
CA GLY A 348 25.32 8.88 -0.48
C GLY A 348 25.95 9.50 0.75
N GLU A 349 25.98 10.83 0.80
CA GLU A 349 26.58 11.60 1.88
C GLU A 349 25.74 12.86 2.17
N VAL A 350 25.44 13.10 3.44
CA VAL A 350 24.70 14.27 3.89
C VAL A 350 25.46 14.95 5.02
N SER A 351 25.79 16.24 4.83
CA SER A 351 26.45 17.05 5.84
C SER A 351 25.71 18.36 6.07
N GLY A 352 25.43 18.71 7.34
CA GLY A 352 24.65 19.90 7.64
C GLY A 352 24.83 20.48 9.04
N SER A 353 24.12 21.57 9.31
CA SER A 353 24.20 22.26 10.61
C SER A 353 23.18 21.73 11.62
N ALA A 354 21.98 21.34 11.18
CA ALA A 354 20.93 20.83 12.06
C ALA A 354 19.87 20.03 11.28
N ASN A 355 19.16 19.14 11.96
CA ASN A 355 18.11 18.29 11.40
C ASN A 355 18.59 17.58 10.12
N ALA A 356 19.70 16.88 10.24
CA ALA A 356 20.32 16.18 9.12
C ALA A 356 19.93 14.70 9.13
N ALA A 357 19.58 14.16 7.97
CA ALA A 357 19.30 12.74 7.80
C ALA A 357 19.52 12.30 6.35
N GLY A 358 19.60 10.99 6.10
CA GLY A 358 19.64 10.48 4.73
C GLY A 358 18.31 10.64 4.02
N ILE A 359 17.18 10.46 4.74
CA ILE A 359 15.85 10.44 4.11
C ILE A 359 15.07 11.72 4.39
N VAL A 360 14.74 12.02 5.65
CA VAL A 360 13.92 13.19 5.99
C VAL A 360 14.65 14.06 7.02
N GLY A 361 15.00 15.29 6.66
CA GLY A 361 15.60 16.25 7.58
C GLY A 361 14.67 16.57 8.75
N LYS A 362 13.42 16.92 8.46
CA LYS A 362 12.40 17.28 9.45
C LYS A 362 11.02 16.73 9.10
N LEU A 363 10.45 15.97 10.04
CA LEU A 363 9.12 15.41 9.96
C LEU A 363 8.20 16.12 10.96
N ASN A 364 7.26 16.95 10.50
CA ASN A 364 6.35 17.73 11.35
C ASN A 364 5.03 17.00 11.66
N ALA A 365 4.58 16.18 10.78
CA ALA A 365 3.48 15.22 10.94
C ALA A 365 3.63 14.21 9.80
N GLY A 366 3.09 13.01 9.98
CA GLY A 366 3.13 11.99 8.93
C GLY A 366 3.97 10.77 9.27
N LYS A 367 4.43 10.05 8.24
CA LYS A 367 5.03 8.73 8.42
C LYS A 367 6.29 8.54 7.59
N VAL A 368 7.23 7.75 8.13
CA VAL A 368 8.36 7.19 7.37
C VAL A 368 8.36 5.68 7.63
N THR A 369 8.07 4.87 6.61
CA THR A 369 7.85 3.44 6.79
C THR A 369 8.62 2.61 5.76
N ASN A 370 9.20 1.48 6.20
CA ASN A 370 9.97 0.57 5.33
C ASN A 370 11.06 1.31 4.53
N CYS A 371 11.81 2.17 5.19
CA CYS A 371 12.85 2.97 4.56
C CYS A 371 14.24 2.63 5.10
N GLY A 372 15.23 2.60 4.21
CA GLY A 372 16.61 2.32 4.54
C GLY A 372 17.56 3.49 4.26
N ASN A 373 18.37 3.85 5.23
CA ASN A 373 19.48 4.74 5.02
C ASN A 373 20.81 3.98 4.95
N GLU A 374 21.50 4.11 3.83
CA GLU A 374 22.86 3.62 3.61
C GLU A 374 23.83 4.79 3.26
N ALA A 375 23.35 6.03 3.42
CA ALA A 375 24.17 7.22 3.29
C ALA A 375 24.87 7.56 4.61
N ASP A 376 26.08 8.10 4.54
CA ASP A 376 26.76 8.68 5.70
C ASP A 376 26.13 10.05 6.02
N VAL A 377 25.78 10.26 7.27
CA VAL A 377 25.12 11.48 7.74
C VAL A 377 25.95 12.17 8.81
N SER A 378 26.27 13.44 8.58
CA SER A 378 26.97 14.26 9.55
C SER A 378 26.24 15.57 9.82
N GLY A 379 26.32 16.09 11.07
CA GLY A 379 25.63 17.33 11.36
C GLY A 379 26.00 17.99 12.68
N GLY A 380 25.40 19.15 12.92
CA GLY A 380 25.52 19.84 14.19
C GLY A 380 24.65 19.22 15.26
N SER A 381 23.33 19.32 15.11
CA SER A 381 22.37 18.85 16.11
C SER A 381 21.15 18.17 15.43
N CYS A 382 20.48 17.27 16.14
CA CYS A 382 19.34 16.48 15.62
C CYS A 382 19.73 15.71 14.36
N VAL A 383 20.68 14.80 14.50
CA VAL A 383 21.21 14.00 13.39
C VAL A 383 20.67 12.57 13.50
N GLY A 384 20.05 12.09 12.43
CA GLY A 384 19.54 10.73 12.35
C GLY A 384 19.85 10.10 11.00
N GLY A 385 20.00 8.78 10.93
CA GLY A 385 20.19 8.12 9.64
C GLY A 385 18.94 8.27 8.75
N VAL A 386 17.77 8.02 9.31
CA VAL A 386 16.48 8.06 8.59
C VAL A 386 15.79 9.42 8.75
N VAL A 387 15.59 9.89 9.99
CA VAL A 387 14.93 11.17 10.29
C VAL A 387 15.77 11.99 11.24
N GLY A 388 16.09 13.25 10.89
CA GLY A 388 16.86 14.15 11.75
C GLY A 388 16.04 14.64 12.95
N TYR A 389 14.88 15.25 12.70
CA TYR A 389 14.03 15.84 13.72
C TYR A 389 12.55 15.51 13.52
N VAL A 390 11.93 15.00 14.57
CA VAL A 390 10.50 14.62 14.59
C VAL A 390 9.73 15.59 15.48
N ASN A 391 8.71 16.26 14.95
CA ASN A 391 7.92 17.30 15.62
C ASN A 391 6.42 17.10 15.38
N GLY A 392 5.79 16.21 16.08
CA GLY A 392 4.36 15.95 15.97
C GLY A 392 4.06 14.49 16.25
N ASP A 393 2.80 14.10 16.05
CA ASP A 393 2.38 12.72 16.09
C ASP A 393 2.80 12.03 14.79
N CYS A 394 4.01 11.49 14.81
CA CYS A 394 4.64 10.85 13.65
C CYS A 394 4.88 9.36 13.93
N THR A 395 4.91 8.58 12.85
CA THR A 395 5.29 7.17 12.92
C THR A 395 6.54 6.93 12.07
N ILE A 396 7.57 6.37 12.68
CA ILE A 396 8.73 5.84 11.97
C ILE A 396 8.73 4.33 12.26
N SER A 397 8.49 3.51 11.24
CA SER A 397 8.37 2.06 11.44
C SER A 397 9.00 1.26 10.31
N GLY A 398 9.51 0.06 10.66
CA GLY A 398 10.15 -0.81 9.68
C GLY A 398 11.35 -0.17 8.99
N CYS A 399 12.08 0.72 9.65
CA CYS A 399 13.18 1.48 9.05
C CYS A 399 14.56 1.01 9.56
N TYR A 400 15.56 1.15 8.69
CA TYR A 400 16.92 0.84 9.10
C TYR A 400 17.94 1.92 8.75
N ASN A 401 19.05 1.90 9.48
CA ASN A 401 20.27 2.64 9.14
C ASN A 401 21.48 1.72 9.10
N ARG A 402 22.26 1.81 8.02
CA ARG A 402 23.57 1.16 7.85
C ARG A 402 24.71 2.15 7.62
N GLY A 403 24.40 3.39 7.24
CA GLY A 403 25.39 4.47 7.10
C GLY A 403 25.94 4.94 8.45
N ALA A 404 27.11 5.56 8.44
CA ALA A 404 27.66 6.20 9.62
C ALA A 404 26.87 7.48 9.94
N VAL A 405 26.56 7.69 11.23
CA VAL A 405 25.86 8.88 11.71
C VAL A 405 26.74 9.60 12.73
N SER A 406 27.03 10.88 12.49
CA SER A 406 27.88 11.66 13.38
C SER A 406 27.32 13.06 13.65
N GLY A 407 27.48 13.52 14.88
CA GLY A 407 27.06 14.87 15.25
C GLY A 407 28.08 15.58 16.12
N THR A 408 28.05 16.92 16.09
CA THR A 408 28.96 17.74 16.91
C THR A 408 28.28 18.29 18.17
N THR A 409 26.94 18.29 18.23
CA THR A 409 26.15 18.73 19.40
C THR A 409 24.78 18.03 19.39
N GLY A 410 24.01 18.16 20.48
CA GLY A 410 22.58 17.81 20.51
C GLY A 410 22.28 16.31 20.51
N TYR A 411 21.30 15.91 19.73
CA TYR A 411 20.73 14.56 19.71
C TYR A 411 21.13 13.82 18.45
N ILE A 412 21.82 12.71 18.61
CA ILE A 412 22.36 11.91 17.50
C ILE A 412 21.85 10.48 17.66
N GLY A 413 21.15 9.95 16.65
CA GLY A 413 20.63 8.58 16.67
C GLY A 413 20.76 7.88 15.33
N GLY A 414 20.96 6.58 15.36
CA GLY A 414 21.15 5.81 14.13
C GLY A 414 19.95 5.88 13.19
N VAL A 415 18.74 5.83 13.73
CA VAL A 415 17.50 5.99 12.94
C VAL A 415 16.97 7.42 13.08
N THR A 416 16.74 7.89 14.30
CA THR A 416 16.11 9.19 14.55
C THR A 416 16.98 10.05 15.48
N GLY A 417 17.27 11.29 15.09
CA GLY A 417 18.05 12.20 15.92
C GLY A 417 17.29 12.65 17.15
N GLN A 418 16.26 13.44 17.00
CA GLN A 418 15.44 13.92 18.11
C GLN A 418 13.94 13.70 17.87
N HIS A 419 13.26 13.18 18.87
CA HIS A 419 11.80 13.05 18.92
C HIS A 419 11.21 14.01 19.96
N TRP A 420 10.55 15.07 19.48
CA TRP A 420 10.13 16.17 20.36
C TRP A 420 8.74 15.94 21.00
N ARG A 421 7.75 15.41 20.26
CA ARG A 421 6.35 15.27 20.71
C ARG A 421 5.92 13.81 20.74
N ALA A 422 4.62 13.56 20.90
CA ALA A 422 4.04 12.23 20.76
C ALA A 422 4.36 11.61 19.39
N GLY A 423 4.32 10.31 19.31
CA GLY A 423 4.60 9.52 18.11
C GLY A 423 5.43 8.28 18.43
N THR A 424 5.68 7.45 17.43
CA THR A 424 6.26 6.12 17.61
C THR A 424 7.47 5.91 16.70
N VAL A 425 8.51 5.29 17.26
CA VAL A 425 9.59 4.64 16.51
C VAL A 425 9.52 3.16 16.83
N GLU A 426 9.22 2.32 15.87
CA GLU A 426 9.00 0.90 16.09
C GLU A 426 9.53 0.02 14.95
N ASP A 427 9.85 -1.22 15.28
CA ASP A 427 10.34 -2.19 14.32
C ASP A 427 11.53 -1.68 13.49
N CYS A 428 12.42 -0.90 14.12
CA CYS A 428 13.54 -0.25 13.46
C CYS A 428 14.88 -0.81 13.96
N TYR A 429 15.91 -0.76 13.10
CA TYR A 429 17.24 -1.09 13.57
C TYR A 429 18.33 -0.16 13.05
N ASN A 430 19.42 -0.10 13.79
CA ASN A 430 20.66 0.56 13.37
C ASN A 430 21.82 -0.44 13.39
N ALA A 431 22.51 -0.58 12.26
CA ALA A 431 23.74 -1.35 12.12
C ALA A 431 24.97 -0.44 11.82
N GLY A 432 24.72 0.84 11.53
CA GLY A 432 25.78 1.83 11.31
C GLY A 432 26.39 2.36 12.61
N THR A 433 27.62 2.88 12.54
CA THR A 433 28.26 3.57 13.68
C THR A 433 27.56 4.89 13.96
N VAL A 434 27.27 5.17 15.24
CA VAL A 434 26.71 6.44 15.70
C VAL A 434 27.69 7.13 16.64
N SER A 435 28.08 8.38 16.35
CA SER A 435 29.11 9.07 17.11
C SER A 435 28.76 10.51 17.45
N GLY A 436 29.15 10.95 18.66
CA GLY A 436 28.97 12.34 19.06
C GLY A 436 29.34 12.61 20.50
N PRO A 437 29.40 13.91 20.91
CA PRO A 437 29.89 14.33 22.20
C PRO A 437 28.83 14.54 23.28
N ALA A 438 27.53 14.41 22.97
CA ALA A 438 26.48 14.83 23.88
C ALA A 438 25.42 13.77 24.16
N THR A 439 24.35 13.74 23.38
CA THR A 439 23.23 12.78 23.57
C THR A 439 23.21 11.87 22.37
N VAL A 440 23.70 10.65 22.52
CA VAL A 440 23.88 9.68 21.45
C VAL A 440 23.13 8.40 21.78
N GLY A 441 22.30 7.94 20.87
CA GLY A 441 21.63 6.65 20.97
C GLY A 441 21.82 5.82 19.71
N GLY A 442 22.02 4.53 19.88
CA GLY A 442 22.22 3.63 18.75
C GLY A 442 21.05 3.66 17.75
N VAL A 443 19.83 3.84 18.22
CA VAL A 443 18.62 3.98 17.39
C VAL A 443 18.06 5.40 17.45
N VAL A 444 17.79 5.92 18.64
CA VAL A 444 17.19 7.24 18.84
C VAL A 444 18.11 8.10 19.69
N GLY A 445 18.49 9.30 19.23
CA GLY A 445 19.25 10.24 20.01
C GLY A 445 18.53 10.65 21.29
N GLY A 446 17.28 11.03 21.22
CA GLY A 446 16.49 11.22 22.44
C GLY A 446 15.06 11.66 22.27
N HIS A 447 14.27 11.35 23.29
CA HIS A 447 12.92 11.85 23.52
C HIS A 447 12.95 13.11 24.37
N LYS A 448 12.32 14.20 23.92
CA LYS A 448 12.20 15.46 24.68
C LYS A 448 10.93 15.54 25.52
N ALA A 449 9.84 14.90 25.11
CA ALA A 449 8.59 14.80 25.85
C ALA A 449 8.44 13.41 26.50
N ALA A 450 7.42 13.24 27.33
CA ALA A 450 7.10 11.96 27.98
C ALA A 450 6.19 11.05 27.13
N SER A 451 5.69 11.55 25.99
CA SER A 451 4.72 10.85 25.16
C SER A 451 5.28 9.98 24.03
N PRO A 452 6.52 10.18 23.52
CA PRO A 452 7.05 9.30 22.47
C PRO A 452 7.21 7.85 22.93
N VAL A 453 7.00 6.93 21.98
CA VAL A 453 7.16 5.48 22.18
C VAL A 453 8.31 4.97 21.31
N LEU A 454 9.16 4.15 21.89
CA LEU A 454 10.18 3.35 21.21
C LEU A 454 9.86 1.87 21.46
N ALA A 455 9.60 1.11 20.42
CA ALA A 455 9.18 -0.27 20.57
C ALA A 455 9.86 -1.21 19.55
N ARG A 456 10.20 -2.41 19.97
CA ARG A 456 10.75 -3.49 19.14
C ARG A 456 11.91 -3.02 18.22
N CYS A 457 12.82 -2.25 18.80
CA CYS A 457 13.96 -1.69 18.06
C CYS A 457 15.28 -2.34 18.44
N LEU A 458 16.24 -2.38 17.50
CA LEU A 458 17.53 -3.02 17.69
C LEU A 458 18.70 -2.04 17.43
N GLY A 459 19.56 -1.84 18.43
CA GLY A 459 20.88 -1.23 18.30
C GLY A 459 21.94 -2.31 18.02
N ALA A 460 22.37 -2.44 16.78
CA ALA A 460 23.40 -3.39 16.33
C ALA A 460 24.71 -2.70 15.90
N GLY A 461 24.68 -1.38 15.72
CA GLY A 461 25.84 -0.57 15.35
C GLY A 461 26.57 0.01 16.55
N THR A 462 27.89 0.23 16.43
CA THR A 462 28.71 0.78 17.50
C THR A 462 28.32 2.21 17.85
N VAL A 463 28.20 2.50 19.15
CA VAL A 463 27.96 3.85 19.66
C VAL A 463 29.23 4.42 20.27
N VAL A 464 29.66 5.61 19.80
CA VAL A 464 30.94 6.23 20.16
C VAL A 464 30.70 7.57 20.85
N ASP A 465 31.16 7.67 22.10
CA ASP A 465 31.28 8.93 22.83
C ASP A 465 32.56 9.66 22.44
N THR A 466 32.45 10.77 21.71
CA THR A 466 33.62 11.54 21.26
C THR A 466 34.14 12.54 22.30
N ALA A 467 33.41 12.78 23.41
CA ALA A 467 33.79 13.70 24.48
C ALA A 467 34.17 12.98 25.79
N GLY A 468 33.99 11.66 25.88
CA GLY A 468 34.17 10.90 27.10
C GLY A 468 33.14 11.22 28.21
N ASN A 469 31.96 11.71 27.85
CA ASN A 469 30.85 12.03 28.75
C ASN A 469 29.71 11.02 28.61
N SER A 470 29.74 9.97 29.41
CA SER A 470 28.87 8.83 29.31
C SER A 470 27.39 9.03 29.75
N ASN A 471 27.00 10.22 30.24
CA ASN A 471 25.71 10.42 30.89
C ASN A 471 24.47 10.23 29.96
N ASN A 472 24.61 10.47 28.66
CA ASN A 472 23.55 10.34 27.66
C ASN A 472 24.02 9.61 26.40
N ILE A 473 24.94 8.68 26.55
CA ILE A 473 25.43 7.80 25.49
C ILE A 473 24.86 6.41 25.78
N ASP A 474 24.14 5.83 24.83
CA ASP A 474 23.38 4.61 25.06
C ASP A 474 23.27 3.77 23.78
N ALA A 475 23.29 2.47 23.93
CA ALA A 475 23.24 1.53 22.80
C ALA A 475 21.94 1.60 21.97
N VAL A 476 20.85 2.14 22.54
CA VAL A 476 19.56 2.26 21.88
C VAL A 476 19.04 3.71 21.89
N ILE A 477 18.90 4.33 23.07
CA ILE A 477 18.36 5.69 23.19
C ILE A 477 19.16 6.54 24.18
N GLY A 478 19.78 7.61 23.71
CA GLY A 478 20.63 8.48 24.52
C GLY A 478 19.86 9.16 25.66
N ALA A 479 18.77 9.85 25.38
CA ALA A 479 17.91 10.46 26.39
C ALA A 479 16.47 9.95 26.28
N SER A 480 16.05 9.11 27.23
CA SER A 480 14.71 8.57 27.28
C SER A 480 13.85 9.33 28.28
N ARG A 481 12.76 9.95 27.79
CA ARG A 481 11.68 10.54 28.61
C ARG A 481 10.33 9.90 28.32
N GLY A 482 10.22 9.19 27.17
CA GLY A 482 9.06 8.42 26.76
C GLY A 482 9.07 6.97 27.25
N THR A 483 8.32 6.13 26.60
CA THR A 483 8.23 4.69 26.91
C THR A 483 9.13 3.89 25.95
N ASN A 484 9.90 2.95 26.50
CA ASN A 484 10.65 1.97 25.71
C ASN A 484 10.10 0.58 26.01
N THR A 485 9.85 -0.22 24.99
CA THR A 485 9.25 -1.58 25.11
C THR A 485 9.92 -2.52 24.14
N ASP A 486 10.35 -3.67 24.65
CA ASP A 486 10.91 -4.76 23.82
C ASP A 486 12.04 -4.29 22.87
N CYS A 487 12.91 -3.41 23.36
CA CYS A 487 14.06 -2.92 22.63
C CYS A 487 15.32 -3.68 23.01
N TYR A 488 16.24 -3.83 22.06
CA TYR A 488 17.40 -4.68 22.21
C TYR A 488 18.67 -4.01 21.68
N TYR A 489 19.83 -4.45 22.19
CA TYR A 489 21.12 -4.12 21.60
C TYR A 489 22.07 -5.32 21.65
N LEU A 490 23.00 -5.37 20.71
CA LEU A 490 24.02 -6.41 20.67
C LEU A 490 25.15 -6.13 21.67
N SER A 491 25.65 -7.18 22.31
CA SER A 491 26.84 -7.09 23.18
C SER A 491 28.03 -6.51 22.43
N GLY A 492 28.73 -5.56 23.04
CA GLY A 492 29.92 -4.92 22.48
C GLY A 492 29.69 -3.69 21.64
N VAL A 493 28.43 -3.30 21.31
CA VAL A 493 28.15 -2.07 20.54
C VAL A 493 28.00 -0.84 21.42
N GLY A 494 27.78 -1.02 22.71
CA GLY A 494 27.59 0.01 23.72
C GLY A 494 26.95 -0.57 24.97
N THR A 495 26.37 0.26 25.81
CA THR A 495 25.64 -0.15 27.02
C THR A 495 24.31 0.60 27.11
N SER A 496 23.34 0.04 27.83
CA SER A 496 22.10 0.72 28.21
C SER A 496 21.72 0.42 29.65
N SER A 497 21.20 1.44 30.32
CA SER A 497 20.61 1.32 31.65
C SER A 497 19.11 1.74 31.65
N LYS A 498 18.53 1.92 30.48
CA LYS A 498 17.14 2.38 30.31
C LYS A 498 16.15 1.22 30.46
N SER A 499 15.00 1.51 31.05
CA SER A 499 13.92 0.53 31.17
C SER A 499 13.40 0.10 29.78
N GLY A 500 13.02 -1.16 29.62
CA GLY A 500 12.50 -1.72 28.38
C GLY A 500 13.56 -1.99 27.31
N ILE A 501 14.85 -2.01 27.69
CA ILE A 501 15.99 -2.29 26.81
C ILE A 501 16.80 -3.47 27.37
N THR A 502 17.10 -4.44 26.51
CA THR A 502 17.78 -5.68 26.88
C THR A 502 19.02 -5.92 26.01
N GLU A 503 20.14 -6.29 26.65
CA GLU A 503 21.34 -6.74 25.95
C GLU A 503 21.19 -8.17 25.46
N LEU A 504 21.62 -8.43 24.22
CA LEU A 504 21.64 -9.76 23.63
C LEU A 504 23.03 -10.10 23.09
N SER A 505 23.52 -11.31 23.37
CA SER A 505 24.75 -11.82 22.78
C SER A 505 24.58 -12.26 21.32
N ALA A 506 23.35 -12.62 20.93
CA ALA A 506 22.93 -12.92 19.56
C ALA A 506 21.46 -12.55 19.42
N VAL A 507 21.04 -12.16 18.21
CA VAL A 507 19.67 -11.78 17.92
C VAL A 507 19.14 -12.62 16.76
N THR A 508 17.87 -12.99 16.84
CA THR A 508 17.13 -13.69 15.77
C THR A 508 15.81 -12.95 15.51
N ALA A 509 15.23 -13.13 14.33
CA ALA A 509 13.94 -12.55 13.99
C ALA A 509 12.84 -12.97 14.99
N ALA A 510 12.91 -14.18 15.52
CA ALA A 510 11.96 -14.68 16.51
C ALA A 510 11.92 -13.86 17.81
N ILE A 511 13.03 -13.20 18.19
CA ILE A 511 13.10 -12.32 19.37
C ILE A 511 12.48 -10.96 19.06
N LEU A 512 12.70 -10.43 17.85
CA LEU A 512 12.29 -9.10 17.44
C LEU A 512 10.85 -9.04 16.94
N GLY A 513 10.31 -10.16 16.44
CA GLY A 513 8.94 -10.24 15.94
C GLY A 513 8.82 -10.28 14.41
N SER A 514 7.59 -10.31 13.90
CA SER A 514 7.29 -10.58 12.50
C SER A 514 7.74 -9.50 11.50
N ALA A 515 8.13 -8.32 11.97
CA ALA A 515 8.71 -7.29 11.13
C ALA A 515 10.15 -7.63 10.67
N PHE A 516 10.79 -8.61 11.31
CA PHE A 516 12.18 -9.00 11.08
C PHE A 516 12.27 -10.40 10.48
N ALA A 517 13.35 -10.62 9.74
CA ALA A 517 13.71 -11.91 9.16
C ALA A 517 15.20 -12.22 9.45
N ASP A 518 15.56 -13.50 9.52
CA ASP A 518 16.96 -13.91 9.59
C ASP A 518 17.56 -13.85 8.18
N GLY A 519 18.58 -13.02 8.00
CA GLY A 519 19.30 -12.82 6.75
C GLY A 519 20.70 -13.45 6.76
N GLU A 520 21.37 -13.45 5.62
CA GLU A 520 22.73 -14.02 5.46
C GLU A 520 23.78 -13.34 6.37
N SER A 521 23.60 -12.07 6.68
CA SER A 521 24.52 -11.26 7.49
C SER A 521 24.01 -10.99 8.92
N GLY A 522 22.94 -11.64 9.34
CA GLY A 522 22.26 -11.40 10.61
C GLY A 522 20.78 -11.04 10.41
N VAL A 523 20.15 -10.46 11.44
CA VAL A 523 18.75 -10.05 11.35
C VAL A 523 18.59 -8.81 10.46
N CYS A 524 17.63 -8.83 9.56
CA CYS A 524 17.20 -7.72 8.72
C CYS A 524 15.67 -7.54 8.83
N LEU A 525 15.13 -6.45 8.28
CA LEU A 525 13.69 -6.31 8.14
C LEU A 525 13.15 -7.24 7.05
N ALA A 526 11.98 -7.78 7.25
CA ALA A 526 11.40 -8.77 6.32
C ALA A 526 11.24 -8.22 4.88
N TRP A 527 11.00 -6.92 4.73
CA TRP A 527 10.85 -6.28 3.43
C TRP A 527 12.17 -6.05 2.67
N GLU A 528 13.33 -6.15 3.34
CA GLU A 528 14.63 -5.93 2.68
C GLU A 528 14.92 -6.96 1.58
N SER A 529 14.28 -8.11 1.61
CA SER A 529 14.38 -9.11 0.54
C SER A 529 13.81 -8.65 -0.81
N GLY A 530 12.98 -7.60 -0.82
CA GLY A 530 12.41 -6.99 -2.02
C GLY A 530 13.27 -5.86 -2.64
N ILE A 531 14.40 -5.49 -2.01
CA ILE A 531 15.27 -4.42 -2.53
C ILE A 531 15.91 -4.88 -3.84
N SER A 532 15.77 -4.08 -4.90
CA SER A 532 16.47 -4.30 -6.16
C SER A 532 17.99 -4.23 -5.95
N THR A 533 18.69 -5.30 -6.24
CA THR A 533 20.16 -5.37 -6.20
C THR A 533 20.81 -4.66 -7.40
N ASP A 534 20.04 -4.33 -8.43
CA ASP A 534 20.49 -3.62 -9.62
C ASP A 534 20.59 -2.10 -9.37
N ALA A 535 21.39 -1.69 -8.36
CA ALA A 535 21.80 -0.30 -8.27
C ALA A 535 22.69 -0.01 -9.48
N PRO A 536 22.40 1.00 -10.31
CA PRO A 536 23.25 1.33 -11.43
C PRO A 536 24.67 1.61 -10.89
N SER A 537 25.61 0.73 -11.22
CA SER A 537 27.02 1.08 -11.20
C SER A 537 27.13 2.30 -12.12
N ARG A 538 27.84 3.33 -11.62
CA ARG A 538 28.15 4.60 -12.30
C ARG A 538 28.05 4.44 -13.82
N PRO A 539 27.15 5.15 -14.52
CA PRO A 539 27.19 5.12 -15.98
C PRO A 539 28.58 5.53 -16.41
N ALA A 540 29.23 4.72 -17.24
CA ALA A 540 30.45 5.12 -17.90
C ALA A 540 30.08 6.36 -18.72
N PHE A 541 30.56 7.52 -18.32
CA PHE A 541 30.51 8.70 -19.18
C PHE A 541 31.33 8.32 -20.42
N VAL A 542 30.67 8.17 -21.55
CA VAL A 542 31.33 8.24 -22.84
C VAL A 542 31.75 9.70 -22.98
N GLU A 543 33.07 9.93 -23.07
CA GLU A 543 33.69 11.21 -23.35
C GLU A 543 33.21 11.78 -24.71
#